data_9d92e8ad76150e9e69952f4b86afa687
#
_entry.id   9d92e8ad76150e9e69952f4b86afa687
#
_cell.length_a   1.000
_cell.length_b   1.000
_cell.length_c   1.000
_cell.angle_alpha   90.00
_cell.angle_beta   90.00
_cell.angle_gamma   90.00
#
_symmetry.space_group_name_H-M   'P 1'
#
loop_
_entity.id
_entity.type
_entity.pdbx_description
1 polymer ?
#
loop_
_entity_poly.entity_id
_entity_poly.type
_entity_poly.pdbx_seq_one_letter_code
_entity_poly.pdbx_strand_id
1 'polypeptide(L)'
;MKILVAGSFRYETYAKSFYEAFRRMGHDVLKLDTEDFVAKGPFGSVVEKMKHQWLVGSSINYSDGVLRRKVSDFRPDLVFLYHCYFFHPSAIRDISKHTTVFSYDNDDPFERRKDKHNPSYYIEAARYCKLNYVYRRKNVEDFTRIGVNNAKVLLPYYMETRNYPMACEKDIPLAFAGHWEDDGRDRMIKALLDAGLPFELYGEAASWSKSSLWPQLQGCFHGAVCGEKYNELLNRIQVSLVFFSKVNNDTYTRRCFELPVTKTVMLSEYTSDMDSFWPEDECCVYFRSEEDLVKKASFLLENPAEVRRIAENAFNRLKALGGSDSDRAREVLADYDRIVRGSNPL
;
A
#
# COMPACT_ATOMS: atom_id res chain seq x y z
N MET A 1 7.12 -15.56 19.54
CA MET A 1 5.68 -15.83 19.30
C MET A 1 5.52 -16.69 18.07
N LYS A 2 4.42 -17.42 17.98
CA LYS A 2 3.95 -18.09 16.78
C LYS A 2 2.94 -17.20 16.04
N ILE A 3 3.19 -16.85 14.79
CA ILE A 3 2.35 -15.94 14.02
C ILE A 3 1.94 -16.64 12.72
N LEU A 4 0.65 -16.67 12.41
CA LEU A 4 0.17 -17.09 11.10
C LEU A 4 -0.14 -15.84 10.28
N VAL A 5 0.52 -15.67 9.12
CA VAL A 5 0.24 -14.59 8.17
C VAL A 5 -0.51 -15.17 6.97
N ALA A 6 -1.76 -14.72 6.78
CA ALA A 6 -2.60 -15.10 5.65
C ALA A 6 -2.79 -13.92 4.70
N GLY A 7 -2.73 -14.17 3.41
CA GLY A 7 -2.95 -13.17 2.34
C GLY A 7 -2.29 -13.57 1.04
N SER A 8 -2.35 -12.72 0.02
CA SER A 8 -1.63 -12.93 -1.24
C SER A 8 -0.13 -12.69 -1.05
N PHE A 9 0.67 -13.66 -1.45
CA PHE A 9 2.13 -13.58 -1.48
C PHE A 9 2.67 -13.33 -2.89
N ARG A 10 1.80 -13.08 -3.84
CA ARG A 10 2.15 -12.76 -5.22
C ARG A 10 2.99 -11.49 -5.33
N TYR A 11 2.61 -10.48 -4.53
CA TYR A 11 3.32 -9.21 -4.47
C TYR A 11 4.09 -9.07 -3.16
N GLU A 12 5.34 -8.65 -3.26
CA GLU A 12 6.23 -8.52 -2.09
C GLU A 12 5.69 -7.55 -1.04
N THR A 13 5.01 -6.52 -1.50
CA THR A 13 4.53 -5.40 -0.69
C THR A 13 3.25 -5.67 0.11
N TYR A 14 2.71 -6.88 0.07
CA TYR A 14 1.48 -7.26 0.77
C TYR A 14 1.76 -8.20 1.95
N ALA A 15 1.05 -9.30 2.06
CA ALA A 15 1.22 -10.26 3.17
C ALA A 15 2.68 -10.74 3.33
N LYS A 16 3.43 -10.84 2.21
CA LYS A 16 4.84 -11.26 2.23
C LYS A 16 5.71 -10.30 3.04
N SER A 17 5.49 -8.99 2.99
CA SER A 17 6.28 -8.00 3.74
C SER A 17 6.17 -8.21 5.26
N PHE A 18 4.95 -8.40 5.78
CA PHE A 18 4.73 -8.70 7.20
C PHE A 18 5.29 -10.07 7.60
N TYR A 19 5.10 -11.08 6.75
CA TYR A 19 5.69 -12.40 6.97
C TYR A 19 7.22 -12.32 7.14
N GLU A 20 7.90 -11.60 6.26
CA GLU A 20 9.35 -11.45 6.31
C GLU A 20 9.77 -10.55 7.48
N ALA A 21 9.05 -9.47 7.77
CA ALA A 21 9.34 -8.58 8.88
C ALA A 21 9.24 -9.33 10.23
N PHE A 22 8.18 -10.09 10.47
CA PHE A 22 8.05 -10.89 11.70
C PHE A 22 9.15 -11.97 11.80
N ARG A 23 9.55 -12.59 10.69
CA ARG A 23 10.67 -13.54 10.69
C ARG A 23 12.01 -12.88 11.02
N ARG A 24 12.29 -11.71 10.46
CA ARG A 24 13.50 -10.94 10.79
C ARG A 24 13.57 -10.57 12.29
N MET A 25 12.42 -10.42 12.93
CA MET A 25 12.31 -10.17 14.37
C MET A 25 12.43 -11.44 15.23
N GLY A 26 12.71 -12.60 14.63
CA GLY A 26 12.91 -13.86 15.35
C GLY A 26 11.63 -14.59 15.76
N HIS A 27 10.48 -14.26 15.16
CA HIS A 27 9.23 -14.98 15.40
C HIS A 27 9.13 -16.26 14.55
N ASP A 28 8.41 -17.26 15.07
CA ASP A 28 8.04 -18.46 14.31
C ASP A 28 6.80 -18.13 13.47
N VAL A 29 6.97 -18.01 12.15
CA VAL A 29 5.93 -17.49 11.26
C VAL A 29 5.51 -18.52 10.23
N LEU A 30 4.21 -18.87 10.25
CA LEU A 30 3.59 -19.74 9.27
C LEU A 30 2.91 -18.91 8.17
N LYS A 31 3.20 -19.24 6.92
CA LYS A 31 2.56 -18.67 5.73
C LYS A 31 1.25 -19.40 5.40
N LEU A 32 0.20 -18.64 5.07
CA LEU A 32 -1.00 -19.10 4.38
C LEU A 32 -1.23 -18.23 3.14
N ASP A 33 -0.79 -18.73 1.98
CA ASP A 33 -0.93 -18.00 0.72
C ASP A 33 -2.33 -18.19 0.14
N THR A 34 -3.06 -17.10 -0.01
CA THR A 34 -4.41 -17.14 -0.59
C THR A 34 -4.40 -17.41 -2.10
N GLU A 35 -3.26 -17.22 -2.77
CA GLU A 35 -3.10 -17.58 -4.19
C GLU A 35 -3.16 -19.10 -4.42
N ASP A 36 -2.92 -19.92 -3.38
CA ASP A 36 -3.05 -21.37 -3.47
C ASP A 36 -4.51 -21.82 -3.66
N PHE A 37 -5.48 -20.94 -3.38
CA PHE A 37 -6.91 -21.18 -3.57
C PHE A 37 -7.43 -20.64 -4.90
N VAL A 38 -6.60 -19.91 -5.67
CA VAL A 38 -6.95 -19.34 -6.97
C VAL A 38 -6.96 -20.42 -8.05
N ALA A 39 -7.99 -20.44 -8.88
CA ALA A 39 -8.05 -21.36 -10.00
C ALA A 39 -6.96 -21.06 -11.04
N LYS A 40 -6.17 -22.09 -11.39
CA LYS A 40 -5.11 -21.99 -12.39
C LYS A 40 -5.63 -22.44 -13.77
N GLY A 41 -5.09 -21.87 -14.86
CA GLY A 41 -5.42 -22.22 -16.23
C GLY A 41 -6.02 -21.07 -17.04
N PRO A 42 -6.30 -21.29 -18.34
CA PRO A 42 -6.73 -20.23 -19.26
C PRO A 42 -8.05 -19.54 -18.87
N PHE A 43 -8.93 -20.24 -18.16
CA PHE A 43 -10.17 -19.68 -17.62
C PHE A 43 -10.05 -19.25 -16.14
N GLY A 44 -8.88 -19.40 -15.52
CA GLY A 44 -8.67 -19.14 -14.10
C GLY A 44 -9.06 -17.73 -13.69
N SER A 45 -8.74 -16.72 -14.50
CA SER A 45 -9.07 -15.32 -14.21
C SER A 45 -10.59 -15.04 -14.22
N VAL A 46 -11.34 -15.72 -15.07
CA VAL A 46 -12.82 -15.57 -15.15
C VAL A 46 -13.48 -16.25 -13.95
N VAL A 47 -13.07 -17.47 -13.65
CA VAL A 47 -13.54 -18.22 -12.48
C VAL A 47 -13.23 -17.46 -11.18
N GLU A 48 -12.05 -16.86 -11.10
CA GLU A 48 -11.64 -16.06 -9.94
C GLU A 48 -12.52 -14.83 -9.75
N LYS A 49 -12.74 -14.07 -10.81
CA LYS A 49 -13.66 -12.91 -10.77
C LYS A 49 -15.06 -13.30 -10.31
N MET A 50 -15.56 -14.46 -10.76
CA MET A 50 -16.85 -14.97 -10.31
C MET A 50 -16.84 -15.33 -8.83
N LYS A 51 -15.81 -15.99 -8.34
CA LYS A 51 -15.65 -16.33 -6.92
C LYS A 51 -15.61 -15.07 -6.05
N HIS A 52 -14.80 -14.09 -6.42
CA HIS A 52 -14.71 -12.82 -5.71
C HIS A 52 -16.02 -12.05 -5.71
N GLN A 53 -16.74 -12.06 -6.84
CA GLN A 53 -18.01 -11.36 -6.96
C GLN A 53 -19.13 -12.00 -6.13
N TRP A 54 -19.20 -13.33 -6.11
CA TRP A 54 -20.35 -14.05 -5.53
C TRP A 54 -20.02 -14.69 -4.17
N LEU A 55 -18.76 -14.76 -3.78
CA LEU A 55 -18.27 -15.43 -2.57
C LEU A 55 -18.81 -16.86 -2.44
N VAL A 56 -18.86 -17.59 -3.55
CA VAL A 56 -19.42 -18.94 -3.64
C VAL A 56 -18.42 -19.93 -4.21
N GLY A 57 -18.65 -21.21 -3.90
CA GLY A 57 -17.91 -22.32 -4.48
C GLY A 57 -17.14 -23.15 -3.47
N SER A 58 -16.78 -24.36 -3.90
CA SER A 58 -16.04 -25.33 -3.06
C SER A 58 -14.68 -24.81 -2.59
N SER A 59 -14.07 -23.88 -3.33
CA SER A 59 -12.79 -23.27 -2.96
C SER A 59 -12.88 -22.41 -1.70
N ILE A 60 -14.01 -21.74 -1.43
CA ILE A 60 -14.23 -20.96 -0.20
C ILE A 60 -14.30 -21.92 1.00
N ASN A 61 -15.12 -22.97 0.91
CA ASN A 61 -15.19 -23.98 1.96
C ASN A 61 -13.85 -24.68 2.18
N TYR A 62 -13.10 -24.92 1.10
CA TYR A 62 -11.76 -25.49 1.16
C TYR A 62 -10.78 -24.55 1.86
N SER A 63 -10.77 -23.24 1.51
CA SER A 63 -9.89 -22.24 2.15
C SER A 63 -10.18 -22.09 3.65
N ASP A 64 -11.46 -22.09 4.05
CA ASP A 64 -11.90 -22.09 5.44
C ASP A 64 -11.39 -23.32 6.21
N GLY A 65 -11.49 -24.50 5.59
CA GLY A 65 -10.99 -25.76 6.15
C GLY A 65 -9.47 -25.74 6.33
N VAL A 66 -8.74 -25.20 5.36
CA VAL A 66 -7.28 -25.05 5.44
C VAL A 66 -6.89 -24.07 6.54
N LEU A 67 -7.57 -22.91 6.65
CA LEU A 67 -7.32 -21.94 7.71
C LEU A 67 -7.51 -22.56 9.08
N ARG A 68 -8.66 -23.22 9.34
CA ARG A 68 -8.95 -23.88 10.64
C ARG A 68 -7.89 -24.93 10.98
N ARG A 69 -7.50 -25.77 10.00
CA ARG A 69 -6.48 -26.81 10.18
C ARG A 69 -5.13 -26.20 10.55
N LYS A 70 -4.66 -25.21 9.76
CA LYS A 70 -3.37 -24.54 10.03
C LYS A 70 -3.34 -23.89 11.42
N VAL A 71 -4.45 -23.26 11.85
CA VAL A 71 -4.56 -22.70 13.20
C VAL A 71 -4.53 -23.78 14.26
N SER A 72 -5.26 -24.88 14.07
CA SER A 72 -5.28 -26.01 15.01
C SER A 72 -3.91 -26.69 15.16
N ASP A 73 -3.21 -26.91 14.05
CA ASP A 73 -1.93 -27.63 14.02
C ASP A 73 -0.78 -26.74 14.51
N PHE A 74 -0.71 -25.51 14.06
CA PHE A 74 0.38 -24.59 14.39
C PHE A 74 0.18 -23.91 15.75
N ARG A 75 -1.08 -23.70 16.17
CA ARG A 75 -1.46 -22.99 17.41
C ARG A 75 -0.80 -21.62 17.52
N PRO A 76 -1.08 -20.70 16.56
CA PRO A 76 -0.48 -19.39 16.58
C PRO A 76 -0.99 -18.56 17.76
N ASP A 77 -0.13 -17.70 18.30
CA ASP A 77 -0.51 -16.65 19.26
C ASP A 77 -1.32 -15.56 18.55
N LEU A 78 -0.92 -15.25 17.31
CA LEU A 78 -1.53 -14.23 16.44
C LEU A 78 -1.80 -14.79 15.04
N VAL A 79 -3.01 -14.60 14.54
CA VAL A 79 -3.36 -14.71 13.11
C VAL A 79 -3.48 -13.32 12.54
N PHE A 80 -2.64 -12.99 11.56
CA PHE A 80 -2.64 -11.71 10.85
C PHE A 80 -3.19 -11.92 9.43
N LEU A 81 -4.39 -11.39 9.18
CA LEU A 81 -5.12 -11.53 7.91
C LEU A 81 -4.89 -10.27 7.06
N TYR A 82 -4.12 -10.38 5.98
CA TYR A 82 -3.85 -9.27 5.08
C TYR A 82 -4.73 -9.38 3.84
N HIS A 83 -5.69 -8.45 3.68
CA HIS A 83 -6.59 -8.37 2.52
C HIS A 83 -7.27 -9.71 2.20
N CYS A 84 -7.88 -10.34 3.22
CA CYS A 84 -8.49 -11.67 3.10
C CYS A 84 -10.00 -11.57 2.94
N TYR A 85 -10.48 -11.48 1.70
CA TYR A 85 -11.91 -11.36 1.38
C TYR A 85 -12.65 -12.71 1.25
N PHE A 86 -11.91 -13.83 1.18
CA PHE A 86 -12.48 -15.14 0.89
C PHE A 86 -12.95 -15.93 2.10
N PHE A 87 -12.38 -15.71 3.26
CA PHE A 87 -12.74 -16.49 4.42
C PHE A 87 -14.14 -16.16 4.90
N HIS A 88 -14.98 -17.19 5.01
CA HIS A 88 -16.31 -17.03 5.55
C HIS A 88 -16.26 -16.50 7.00
N PRO A 89 -17.14 -15.57 7.40
CA PRO A 89 -17.16 -15.01 8.76
C PRO A 89 -17.17 -16.05 9.88
N SER A 90 -17.83 -17.20 9.64
CA SER A 90 -17.83 -18.30 10.60
C SER A 90 -16.45 -18.92 10.83
N ALA A 91 -15.60 -18.95 9.78
CA ALA A 91 -14.25 -19.48 9.94
C ALA A 91 -13.42 -18.56 10.85
N ILE A 92 -13.52 -17.24 10.63
CA ILE A 92 -12.84 -16.25 11.49
C ILE A 92 -13.39 -16.29 12.90
N ARG A 93 -14.72 -16.38 13.08
CA ARG A 93 -15.34 -16.57 14.40
C ARG A 93 -14.83 -17.82 15.13
N ASP A 94 -14.67 -18.93 14.41
CA ASP A 94 -14.25 -20.19 15.03
C ASP A 94 -12.81 -20.13 15.49
N ILE A 95 -11.88 -19.61 14.66
CA ILE A 95 -10.47 -19.47 15.05
C ILE A 95 -10.28 -18.41 16.15
N SER A 96 -11.09 -17.34 16.17
CA SER A 96 -10.98 -16.27 17.17
C SER A 96 -11.31 -16.71 18.61
N LYS A 97 -11.91 -17.90 18.78
CA LYS A 97 -12.12 -18.51 20.11
C LYS A 97 -10.83 -19.07 20.72
N HIS A 98 -9.83 -19.32 19.90
CA HIS A 98 -8.61 -20.05 20.30
C HIS A 98 -7.32 -19.27 20.06
N THR A 99 -7.37 -18.20 19.27
CA THR A 99 -6.21 -17.36 18.95
C THR A 99 -6.64 -15.90 18.75
N THR A 100 -5.70 -14.98 18.91
CA THR A 100 -5.92 -13.57 18.58
C THR A 100 -5.91 -13.40 17.07
N VAL A 101 -6.92 -12.72 16.52
CA VAL A 101 -7.02 -12.43 15.09
C VAL A 101 -6.97 -10.92 14.88
N PHE A 102 -6.01 -10.46 14.07
CA PHE A 102 -5.95 -9.12 13.54
C PHE A 102 -6.16 -9.16 12.03
N SER A 103 -6.84 -8.17 11.49
CA SER A 103 -6.97 -7.99 10.05
C SER A 103 -6.30 -6.71 9.58
N TYR A 104 -5.87 -6.65 8.32
CA TYR A 104 -5.40 -5.44 7.66
C TYR A 104 -5.89 -5.39 6.22
N ASP A 105 -6.46 -4.26 5.85
CA ASP A 105 -6.85 -3.98 4.47
C ASP A 105 -6.25 -2.65 4.00
N ASN A 106 -5.54 -2.71 2.89
CA ASN A 106 -4.97 -1.53 2.24
C ASN A 106 -5.88 -0.93 1.16
N ASP A 107 -6.95 -1.61 0.77
CA ASP A 107 -8.01 -1.08 -0.09
C ASP A 107 -9.16 -0.48 0.74
N ASP A 108 -10.08 0.22 0.09
CA ASP A 108 -11.32 0.68 0.73
C ASP A 108 -12.42 -0.38 0.58
N PRO A 109 -12.72 -1.18 1.63
CA PRO A 109 -13.72 -2.24 1.54
C PRO A 109 -15.15 -1.74 1.49
N PHE A 110 -15.39 -0.45 1.75
CA PHE A 110 -16.72 0.17 1.72
C PHE A 110 -17.03 0.83 0.38
N GLU A 111 -16.03 0.97 -0.51
CA GLU A 111 -16.22 1.59 -1.81
C GLU A 111 -16.60 0.57 -2.88
N ARG A 112 -17.46 0.99 -3.82
CA ARG A 112 -17.85 0.15 -4.96
C ARG A 112 -16.72 0.12 -5.99
N ARG A 113 -16.03 -1.00 -6.08
CA ARG A 113 -14.93 -1.20 -7.01
C ARG A 113 -15.40 -1.76 -8.36
N LYS A 114 -14.80 -1.27 -9.45
CA LYS A 114 -15.06 -1.77 -10.82
C LYS A 114 -14.48 -3.17 -11.05
N ASP A 115 -13.50 -3.60 -10.24
CA ASP A 115 -12.86 -4.92 -10.34
C ASP A 115 -13.70 -6.07 -9.78
N LYS A 116 -14.91 -5.77 -9.27
CA LYS A 116 -15.90 -6.72 -8.77
C LYS A 116 -15.44 -7.53 -7.54
N HIS A 117 -14.45 -7.07 -6.79
CA HIS A 117 -14.15 -7.65 -5.48
C HIS A 117 -15.34 -7.45 -4.55
N ASN A 118 -15.66 -8.48 -3.78
CA ASN A 118 -16.75 -8.43 -2.81
C ASN A 118 -16.20 -8.54 -1.39
N PRO A 119 -16.16 -7.43 -0.64
CA PRO A 119 -15.61 -7.40 0.72
C PRO A 119 -16.61 -7.83 1.80
N SER A 120 -17.81 -8.30 1.46
CA SER A 120 -18.87 -8.57 2.43
C SER A 120 -18.44 -9.51 3.56
N TYR A 121 -17.71 -10.58 3.24
CA TYR A 121 -17.21 -11.51 4.25
C TYR A 121 -16.14 -10.85 5.15
N TYR A 122 -15.27 -10.04 4.59
CA TYR A 122 -14.26 -9.30 5.34
C TYR A 122 -14.94 -8.32 6.33
N ILE A 123 -15.92 -7.54 5.84
CA ILE A 123 -16.66 -6.56 6.66
C ILE A 123 -17.43 -7.28 7.79
N GLU A 124 -18.10 -8.39 7.48
CA GLU A 124 -18.83 -9.17 8.49
C GLU A 124 -17.88 -9.83 9.49
N ALA A 125 -16.74 -10.36 9.02
CA ALA A 125 -15.75 -11.01 9.88
C ALA A 125 -15.03 -10.05 10.83
N ALA A 126 -14.99 -8.75 10.53
CA ALA A 126 -14.29 -7.74 11.32
C ALA A 126 -14.72 -7.70 12.79
N ARG A 127 -15.98 -8.02 13.10
CA ARG A 127 -16.50 -8.13 14.48
C ARG A 127 -15.87 -9.25 15.31
N TYR A 128 -15.25 -10.23 14.67
CA TYR A 128 -14.59 -11.36 15.32
C TYR A 128 -13.07 -11.15 15.46
N CYS A 129 -12.52 -10.16 14.79
CA CYS A 129 -11.13 -9.76 14.97
C CYS A 129 -10.97 -8.93 16.25
N LYS A 130 -9.82 -9.07 16.93
CA LYS A 130 -9.50 -8.22 18.09
C LYS A 130 -9.08 -6.81 17.68
N LEU A 131 -8.54 -6.66 16.46
CA LEU A 131 -8.17 -5.39 15.88
C LEU A 131 -8.27 -5.48 14.35
N ASN A 132 -8.83 -4.43 13.76
CA ASN A 132 -8.94 -4.29 12.32
C ASN A 132 -8.09 -3.10 11.88
N TYR A 133 -6.96 -3.38 11.27
CA TYR A 133 -6.17 -2.33 10.65
C TYR A 133 -6.77 -1.91 9.33
N VAL A 134 -6.79 -0.61 9.11
CA VAL A 134 -7.26 0.03 7.88
C VAL A 134 -6.22 1.00 7.37
N TYR A 135 -6.23 1.23 6.07
CA TYR A 135 -5.26 2.12 5.44
C TYR A 135 -5.63 3.60 5.64
N ARG A 136 -6.93 3.94 5.74
CA ARG A 136 -7.47 5.32 5.72
C ARG A 136 -8.25 5.64 6.98
N ARG A 137 -8.19 6.89 7.43
CA ARG A 137 -9.00 7.37 8.56
C ARG A 137 -10.50 7.21 8.31
N LYS A 138 -10.95 7.48 7.05
CA LYS A 138 -12.34 7.25 6.62
C LYS A 138 -12.83 5.85 7.00
N ASN A 139 -12.03 4.82 6.79
CA ASN A 139 -12.44 3.45 7.05
C ASN A 139 -12.61 3.14 8.55
N VAL A 140 -11.95 3.86 9.45
CA VAL A 140 -12.22 3.77 10.90
C VAL A 140 -13.65 4.22 11.19
N GLU A 141 -14.07 5.34 10.58
CA GLU A 141 -15.44 5.85 10.71
C GLU A 141 -16.47 4.89 10.08
N ASP A 142 -16.15 4.33 8.91
CA ASP A 142 -17.03 3.37 8.22
C ASP A 142 -17.26 2.12 9.07
N PHE A 143 -16.21 1.54 9.68
CA PHE A 143 -16.33 0.44 10.61
C PHE A 143 -17.14 0.81 11.86
N THR A 144 -16.93 2.00 12.41
CA THR A 144 -17.70 2.48 13.55
C THR A 144 -19.19 2.59 13.23
N ARG A 145 -19.57 3.06 12.02
CA ARG A 145 -20.98 3.15 11.58
C ARG A 145 -21.69 1.79 11.54
N ILE A 146 -20.95 0.70 11.32
CA ILE A 146 -21.51 -0.66 11.33
C ILE A 146 -21.35 -1.38 12.69
N GLY A 147 -20.97 -0.64 13.74
CA GLY A 147 -20.82 -1.16 15.10
C GLY A 147 -19.51 -1.91 15.37
N VAL A 148 -18.48 -1.73 14.56
CA VAL A 148 -17.13 -2.30 14.74
C VAL A 148 -16.21 -1.19 15.24
N ASN A 149 -15.97 -1.12 16.56
CA ASN A 149 -15.24 -0.02 17.21
C ASN A 149 -13.75 -0.32 17.45
N ASN A 150 -13.24 -1.41 16.92
CA ASN A 150 -11.86 -1.85 17.06
C ASN A 150 -11.08 -1.73 15.73
N ALA A 151 -11.35 -0.66 14.97
CA ALA A 151 -10.59 -0.31 13.79
C ALA A 151 -9.51 0.73 14.14
N LYS A 152 -8.31 0.59 13.54
CA LYS A 152 -7.16 1.48 13.74
C LYS A 152 -6.44 1.67 12.40
N VAL A 153 -5.99 2.90 12.12
CA VAL A 153 -5.13 3.16 10.97
C VAL A 153 -3.76 2.50 11.18
N LEU A 154 -3.33 1.71 10.20
CA LEU A 154 -1.94 1.28 10.04
C LEU A 154 -1.40 1.90 8.75
N LEU A 155 -0.47 2.83 8.90
CA LEU A 155 0.07 3.61 7.79
C LEU A 155 0.81 2.72 6.77
N PRO A 156 0.90 3.14 5.49
CA PRO A 156 1.77 2.50 4.53
C PRO A 156 3.24 2.57 4.97
N TYR A 157 4.08 1.86 4.24
CA TYR A 157 5.48 1.66 4.60
C TYR A 157 6.32 1.40 3.36
N TYR A 158 7.62 1.67 3.47
CA TYR A 158 8.61 1.12 2.55
C TYR A 158 9.12 -0.24 3.05
N MET A 159 9.61 -1.07 2.16
CA MET A 159 10.23 -2.35 2.52
C MET A 159 11.75 -2.17 2.61
N GLU A 160 12.33 -2.49 3.76
CA GLU A 160 13.78 -2.38 4.00
C GLU A 160 14.63 -3.23 3.04
N THR A 161 14.06 -4.36 2.57
CA THR A 161 14.71 -5.26 1.61
C THR A 161 14.58 -4.80 0.16
N ARG A 162 13.74 -3.81 -0.12
CA ARG A 162 13.43 -3.35 -1.48
C ARG A 162 13.78 -1.88 -1.71
N ASN A 163 13.58 -1.04 -0.71
CA ASN A 163 13.75 0.41 -0.81
C ASN A 163 14.85 0.84 0.16
N TYR A 164 15.98 1.21 -0.37
CA TYR A 164 17.17 1.66 0.39
C TYR A 164 17.97 2.65 -0.43
N PRO A 165 18.76 3.51 0.22
CA PRO A 165 19.62 4.45 -0.46
C PRO A 165 20.70 3.73 -1.26
N MET A 166 20.96 4.19 -2.49
CA MET A 166 22.03 3.70 -3.36
C MET A 166 22.98 4.86 -3.69
N ALA A 167 24.26 4.55 -3.83
CA ALA A 167 25.25 5.51 -4.32
C ALA A 167 25.15 5.60 -5.85
N CYS A 168 24.26 6.43 -6.36
CA CYS A 168 24.09 6.71 -7.78
C CYS A 168 23.80 8.18 -8.02
N GLU A 169 24.03 8.64 -9.24
CA GLU A 169 23.67 10.00 -9.66
C GLU A 169 22.15 10.12 -9.78
N LYS A 170 21.60 11.27 -9.36
CA LYS A 170 20.20 11.62 -9.59
C LYS A 170 20.08 12.33 -10.94
N ASP A 171 20.04 11.53 -12.02
CA ASP A 171 20.07 11.98 -13.41
C ASP A 171 18.68 12.11 -14.05
N ILE A 172 17.60 11.75 -13.34
CA ILE A 172 16.22 11.90 -13.80
C ILE A 172 15.59 13.10 -13.08
N PRO A 173 15.42 14.25 -13.77
CA PRO A 173 14.99 15.47 -13.10
C PRO A 173 13.59 15.41 -12.52
N LEU A 174 12.62 14.94 -13.32
CA LEU A 174 11.20 14.87 -12.93
C LEU A 174 10.58 13.60 -13.51
N ALA A 175 9.93 12.80 -12.65
CA ALA A 175 9.30 11.57 -13.11
C ALA A 175 7.99 11.24 -12.41
N PHE A 176 7.18 10.39 -13.04
CA PHE A 176 6.13 9.62 -12.40
C PHE A 176 6.33 8.13 -12.65
N ALA A 177 6.25 7.33 -11.61
CA ALA A 177 6.28 5.88 -11.74
C ALA A 177 5.01 5.29 -11.15
N GLY A 178 4.09 4.81 -11.98
CA GLY A 178 2.80 4.26 -11.56
C GLY A 178 1.91 3.86 -12.71
N HIS A 179 0.73 3.35 -12.40
CA HIS A 179 -0.29 3.02 -13.40
C HIS A 179 -1.18 4.23 -13.70
N TRP A 180 -1.86 4.17 -14.83
CA TRP A 180 -2.87 5.15 -15.20
C TRP A 180 -4.19 4.90 -14.45
N GLU A 181 -4.82 5.97 -13.99
CA GLU A 181 -6.20 6.01 -13.52
C GLU A 181 -6.93 7.20 -14.16
N ASP A 182 -8.23 7.06 -14.33
CA ASP A 182 -9.11 8.14 -14.83
C ASP A 182 -9.49 9.07 -13.65
N ASP A 183 -8.52 9.85 -13.17
CA ASP A 183 -8.62 10.68 -11.96
C ASP A 183 -8.12 12.13 -12.16
N GLY A 184 -7.81 12.49 -13.39
CA GLY A 184 -7.32 13.82 -13.75
C GLY A 184 -5.79 13.95 -13.85
N ARG A 185 -5.02 12.86 -13.55
CA ARG A 185 -3.55 12.87 -13.73
C ARG A 185 -3.09 13.19 -15.14
N ASP A 186 -3.91 12.88 -16.14
CA ASP A 186 -3.63 13.23 -17.55
C ASP A 186 -3.47 14.75 -17.76
N ARG A 187 -4.34 15.55 -17.15
CA ARG A 187 -4.28 17.01 -17.27
C ARG A 187 -3.03 17.57 -16.61
N MET A 188 -2.66 17.03 -15.45
CA MET A 188 -1.46 17.43 -14.73
C MET A 188 -0.19 17.10 -15.52
N ILE A 189 -0.10 15.87 -16.08
CA ILE A 189 1.04 15.47 -16.91
C ILE A 189 1.08 16.29 -18.20
N LYS A 190 -0.07 16.51 -18.85
CA LYS A 190 -0.15 17.34 -20.03
C LYS A 190 0.39 18.77 -19.80
N ALA A 191 0.05 19.38 -18.68
CA ALA A 191 0.54 20.72 -18.34
C ALA A 191 2.09 20.77 -18.25
N LEU A 192 2.71 19.74 -17.71
CA LEU A 192 4.19 19.64 -17.67
C LEU A 192 4.79 19.50 -19.07
N LEU A 193 4.18 18.66 -19.92
CA LEU A 193 4.64 18.47 -21.32
C LEU A 193 4.47 19.75 -22.15
N ASP A 194 3.33 20.43 -22.02
CA ASP A 194 3.05 21.70 -22.72
C ASP A 194 4.02 22.82 -22.27
N ALA A 195 4.48 22.77 -21.02
CA ALA A 195 5.49 23.68 -20.49
C ALA A 195 6.93 23.31 -20.91
N GLY A 196 7.12 22.20 -21.63
CA GLY A 196 8.44 21.74 -22.08
C GLY A 196 9.35 21.25 -20.94
N LEU A 197 8.80 20.85 -19.79
CA LEU A 197 9.60 20.35 -18.68
C LEU A 197 10.10 18.92 -18.94
N PRO A 198 11.32 18.56 -18.48
CA PRO A 198 11.90 17.23 -18.67
C PRO A 198 11.19 16.21 -17.79
N PHE A 199 10.13 15.62 -18.32
CA PHE A 199 9.29 14.66 -17.59
C PHE A 199 9.46 13.24 -18.14
N GLU A 200 9.60 12.27 -17.24
CA GLU A 200 9.77 10.85 -17.55
C GLU A 200 8.66 10.01 -16.92
N LEU A 201 8.08 9.08 -17.69
CA LEU A 201 6.96 8.25 -17.28
C LEU A 201 7.32 6.78 -17.25
N TYR A 202 7.13 6.15 -16.08
CA TYR A 202 7.35 4.71 -15.85
C TYR A 202 6.04 4.04 -15.46
N GLY A 203 5.64 2.99 -16.19
CA GLY A 203 4.40 2.28 -15.89
C GLY A 203 4.06 1.19 -16.89
N GLU A 204 2.95 0.48 -16.67
CA GLU A 204 2.50 -0.56 -17.59
C GLU A 204 1.86 0.06 -18.84
N ALA A 205 2.35 -0.28 -20.02
CA ALA A 205 1.81 0.19 -21.31
C ALA A 205 0.31 -0.14 -21.45
N ALA A 206 -0.11 -1.34 -21.01
CA ALA A 206 -1.52 -1.75 -21.03
C ALA A 206 -2.43 -0.88 -20.15
N SER A 207 -1.87 -0.22 -19.13
CA SER A 207 -2.59 0.76 -18.30
C SER A 207 -2.63 2.12 -18.98
N TRP A 208 -1.47 2.64 -19.38
CA TRP A 208 -1.31 3.98 -19.95
C TRP A 208 -1.91 4.14 -21.35
N SER A 209 -2.00 3.07 -22.14
CA SER A 209 -2.67 3.09 -23.46
C SER A 209 -4.17 3.42 -23.40
N LYS A 210 -4.77 3.43 -22.21
CA LYS A 210 -6.17 3.88 -21.99
C LYS A 210 -6.30 5.40 -21.87
N SER A 211 -5.20 6.10 -21.64
CA SER A 211 -5.17 7.55 -21.57
C SER A 211 -5.33 8.16 -22.95
N SER A 212 -6.12 9.23 -23.06
CA SER A 212 -6.20 10.04 -24.27
C SER A 212 -4.87 10.75 -24.60
N LEU A 213 -4.01 10.90 -23.59
CA LEU A 213 -2.67 11.50 -23.72
C LEU A 213 -1.63 10.52 -24.29
N TRP A 214 -1.95 9.23 -24.41
CA TRP A 214 -1.01 8.18 -24.80
C TRP A 214 -0.13 8.49 -26.02
N PRO A 215 -0.67 9.06 -27.14
CA PRO A 215 0.18 9.41 -28.27
C PRO A 215 1.29 10.42 -27.96
N GLN A 216 1.05 11.34 -27.03
CA GLN A 216 2.00 12.38 -26.64
C GLN A 216 3.05 11.85 -25.63
N LEU A 217 2.73 10.77 -24.90
CA LEU A 217 3.60 10.17 -23.90
C LEU A 217 4.72 9.30 -24.48
N GLN A 218 4.68 8.96 -25.77
CA GLN A 218 5.63 8.03 -26.39
C GLN A 218 7.10 8.49 -26.28
N GLY A 219 7.34 9.79 -26.26
CA GLY A 219 8.69 10.35 -26.15
C GLY A 219 9.32 10.30 -24.75
N CYS A 220 8.50 10.12 -23.72
CA CYS A 220 8.94 10.10 -22.31
C CYS A 220 8.54 8.80 -21.57
N PHE A 221 7.99 7.81 -22.26
CA PHE A 221 7.51 6.57 -21.66
C PHE A 221 8.56 5.46 -21.68
N HIS A 222 8.84 4.85 -20.52
CA HIS A 222 9.91 3.85 -20.33
C HIS A 222 9.42 2.44 -19.93
N GLY A 223 8.11 2.24 -19.85
CA GLY A 223 7.57 0.95 -19.44
C GLY A 223 7.64 0.72 -17.90
N ALA A 224 7.18 -0.46 -17.50
CA ALA A 224 7.14 -0.84 -16.08
C ALA A 224 8.50 -1.28 -15.56
N VAL A 225 8.84 -0.86 -14.35
CA VAL A 225 10.07 -1.23 -13.64
C VAL A 225 9.71 -1.90 -12.32
N CYS A 226 10.38 -3.00 -11.97
CA CYS A 226 10.11 -3.75 -10.75
C CYS A 226 11.40 -4.29 -10.10
N GLY A 227 11.28 -4.79 -8.86
CA GLY A 227 12.40 -5.36 -8.11
C GLY A 227 13.52 -4.36 -7.84
N GLU A 228 14.77 -4.79 -7.99
CA GLU A 228 15.97 -3.97 -7.75
C GLU A 228 16.04 -2.75 -8.69
N LYS A 229 15.65 -2.92 -9.96
CA LYS A 229 15.58 -1.82 -10.93
C LYS A 229 14.60 -0.72 -10.52
N TYR A 230 13.56 -1.08 -9.78
CA TYR A 230 12.63 -0.09 -9.24
C TYR A 230 13.29 0.74 -8.13
N ASN A 231 14.06 0.11 -7.24
CA ASN A 231 14.82 0.84 -6.24
C ASN A 231 15.90 1.74 -6.87
N GLU A 232 16.59 1.24 -7.90
CA GLU A 232 17.55 2.03 -8.69
C GLU A 232 16.86 3.24 -9.32
N LEU A 233 15.71 3.05 -9.97
CA LEU A 233 14.93 4.14 -10.53
C LEU A 233 14.59 5.21 -9.48
N LEU A 234 14.07 4.82 -8.32
CA LEU A 234 13.74 5.78 -7.26
C LEU A 234 14.97 6.56 -6.79
N ASN A 235 16.13 5.93 -6.70
CA ASN A 235 17.37 6.60 -6.32
C ASN A 235 17.90 7.58 -7.38
N ARG A 236 17.57 7.37 -8.66
CA ARG A 236 17.96 8.24 -9.78
C ARG A 236 17.06 9.46 -9.95
N ILE A 237 15.81 9.40 -9.47
CA ILE A 237 14.83 10.50 -9.62
C ILE A 237 15.16 11.62 -8.62
N GLN A 238 15.21 12.88 -9.08
CA GLN A 238 15.32 14.06 -8.23
C GLN A 238 13.97 14.43 -7.62
N VAL A 239 12.94 14.58 -8.47
CA VAL A 239 11.59 14.98 -8.10
C VAL A 239 10.60 13.96 -8.68
N SER A 240 9.77 13.36 -7.83
CA SER A 240 8.72 12.43 -8.27
C SER A 240 7.34 13.01 -8.04
N LEU A 241 6.50 12.94 -9.09
CA LEU A 241 5.07 13.22 -8.93
C LEU A 241 4.43 12.15 -8.05
N VAL A 242 3.46 12.57 -7.25
CA VAL A 242 2.61 11.69 -6.44
C VAL A 242 1.15 12.05 -6.67
N PHE A 243 0.39 11.09 -7.20
CA PHE A 243 -1.07 11.15 -7.36
C PHE A 243 -1.74 10.15 -6.42
N PHE A 244 -2.96 10.46 -5.98
CA PHE A 244 -3.75 9.60 -5.11
C PHE A 244 -4.90 8.97 -5.86
N SER A 245 -5.16 7.68 -5.60
CA SER A 245 -6.29 6.97 -6.21
C SER A 245 -7.61 7.53 -5.72
N LYS A 246 -8.41 8.07 -6.63
CA LYS A 246 -9.77 8.55 -6.32
C LYS A 246 -10.74 7.38 -6.13
N VAL A 247 -10.45 6.22 -6.75
CA VAL A 247 -11.26 5.00 -6.59
C VAL A 247 -11.17 4.46 -5.16
N ASN A 248 -9.99 4.58 -4.54
CA ASN A 248 -9.75 4.12 -3.17
C ASN A 248 -9.91 5.24 -2.12
N ASN A 249 -10.32 6.44 -2.51
CA ASN A 249 -10.36 7.60 -1.61
C ASN A 249 -9.03 7.84 -0.88
N ASP A 250 -7.91 7.65 -1.60
CA ASP A 250 -6.58 7.79 -1.03
C ASP A 250 -6.29 9.25 -0.69
N THR A 251 -5.79 9.48 0.51
CA THR A 251 -5.25 10.77 0.96
C THR A 251 -3.71 10.73 1.09
N TYR A 252 -3.14 9.57 0.93
CA TYR A 252 -1.71 9.24 0.83
C TYR A 252 -1.53 7.88 0.16
N THR A 253 -0.32 7.54 -0.22
CA THR A 253 0.00 6.26 -0.86
C THR A 253 1.33 5.71 -0.33
N ARG A 254 1.62 4.44 -0.60
CA ARG A 254 2.90 3.81 -0.24
C ARG A 254 4.10 4.60 -0.79
N ARG A 255 3.95 5.21 -1.97
CA ARG A 255 4.98 6.03 -2.59
C ARG A 255 5.49 7.15 -1.68
N CYS A 256 4.63 7.68 -0.81
CA CYS A 256 5.00 8.71 0.16
C CYS A 256 5.96 8.21 1.25
N PHE A 257 6.18 6.89 1.33
CA PHE A 257 7.16 6.27 2.23
C PHE A 257 8.37 5.69 1.46
N GLU A 258 8.18 5.30 0.19
CA GLU A 258 9.26 4.77 -0.66
C GLU A 258 10.18 5.87 -1.20
N LEU A 259 9.64 7.03 -1.56
CA LEU A 259 10.43 8.16 -2.10
C LEU A 259 11.37 8.80 -1.07
N PRO A 260 10.93 9.11 0.15
CA PRO A 260 11.82 9.71 1.13
C PRO A 260 13.02 8.82 1.49
N VAL A 261 12.89 7.49 1.52
CA VAL A 261 14.03 6.60 1.84
C VAL A 261 15.13 6.66 0.79
N THR A 262 14.80 6.97 -0.47
CA THR A 262 15.76 7.17 -1.57
C THR A 262 16.18 8.63 -1.74
N LYS A 263 15.79 9.51 -0.82
CA LYS A 263 16.03 10.96 -0.89
C LYS A 263 15.54 11.59 -2.19
N THR A 264 14.32 11.19 -2.60
CA THR A 264 13.62 11.74 -3.76
C THR A 264 12.52 12.69 -3.28
N VAL A 265 12.50 13.91 -3.82
CA VAL A 265 11.49 14.91 -3.44
C VAL A 265 10.13 14.48 -3.95
N MET A 266 9.13 14.57 -3.10
CA MET A 266 7.73 14.39 -3.46
C MET A 266 7.14 15.70 -3.94
N LEU A 267 6.68 15.76 -5.19
CA LEU A 267 5.81 16.81 -5.74
C LEU A 267 4.41 16.19 -5.84
N SER A 268 3.57 16.46 -4.85
CA SER A 268 2.36 15.69 -4.58
C SER A 268 1.10 16.51 -4.71
N GLU A 269 -0.02 15.86 -5.03
CA GLU A 269 -1.34 16.43 -4.74
C GLU A 269 -1.43 16.78 -3.25
N TYR A 270 -2.07 17.90 -2.93
CA TYR A 270 -2.29 18.28 -1.53
C TYR A 270 -3.42 17.49 -0.88
N THR A 271 -3.17 16.98 0.31
CA THR A 271 -4.20 16.55 1.26
C THR A 271 -3.77 16.93 2.68
N SER A 272 -4.73 17.15 3.57
CA SER A 272 -4.43 17.46 4.98
C SER A 272 -3.73 16.30 5.70
N ASP A 273 -3.99 15.06 5.30
CA ASP A 273 -3.29 13.90 5.85
C ASP A 273 -1.82 13.91 5.44
N MET A 274 -1.52 14.17 4.15
CA MET A 274 -0.14 14.28 3.68
C MET A 274 0.62 15.38 4.40
N ASP A 275 0.03 16.57 4.52
CA ASP A 275 0.66 17.70 5.19
C ASP A 275 0.94 17.42 6.67
N SER A 276 0.08 16.65 7.34
CA SER A 276 0.31 16.21 8.72
C SER A 276 1.53 15.29 8.89
N PHE A 277 1.85 14.48 7.90
CA PHE A 277 3.02 13.59 7.90
C PHE A 277 4.26 14.27 7.32
N TRP A 278 4.08 15.03 6.24
CA TRP A 278 5.11 15.62 5.41
C TRP A 278 4.84 17.13 5.26
N PRO A 279 5.25 17.98 6.23
CA PRO A 279 4.95 19.41 6.19
C PRO A 279 5.34 20.06 4.86
N GLU A 280 4.44 20.95 4.35
CA GLU A 280 4.65 21.66 3.08
C GLU A 280 5.96 22.47 3.09
N ASP A 281 6.67 22.45 1.97
CA ASP A 281 7.95 23.12 1.74
C ASP A 281 9.10 22.70 2.68
N GLU A 282 8.84 21.86 3.69
CA GLU A 282 9.87 21.26 4.54
C GLU A 282 10.28 19.87 4.07
N CYS A 283 9.28 18.97 3.87
CA CYS A 283 9.46 17.56 3.56
C CYS A 283 8.78 17.14 2.26
N CYS A 284 7.88 17.95 1.73
CA CYS A 284 7.11 17.68 0.51
C CYS A 284 6.74 19.01 -0.15
N VAL A 285 6.59 19.03 -1.46
CA VAL A 285 6.03 20.15 -2.19
C VAL A 285 4.67 19.74 -2.73
N TYR A 286 3.64 20.54 -2.45
CA TYR A 286 2.27 20.22 -2.86
C TYR A 286 1.82 21.11 -4.00
N PHE A 287 1.09 20.52 -4.95
CA PHE A 287 0.38 21.25 -5.99
C PHE A 287 -1.14 21.13 -5.80
N ARG A 288 -1.87 22.16 -6.22
CA ARG A 288 -3.33 22.26 -6.09
C ARG A 288 -4.02 22.54 -7.44
N SER A 289 -3.26 22.90 -8.47
CA SER A 289 -3.72 23.11 -9.85
C SER A 289 -2.64 22.76 -10.86
N GLU A 290 -2.99 22.76 -12.14
CA GLU A 290 -2.07 22.54 -13.25
C GLU A 290 -0.97 23.62 -13.29
N GLU A 291 -1.36 24.89 -13.14
CA GLU A 291 -0.43 26.02 -13.12
C GLU A 291 0.50 25.98 -11.90
N ASP A 292 -0.05 25.63 -10.73
CA ASP A 292 0.73 25.48 -9.50
C ASP A 292 1.75 24.33 -9.64
N LEU A 293 1.34 23.20 -10.24
CA LEU A 293 2.25 22.10 -10.56
C LEU A 293 3.41 22.53 -11.44
N VAL A 294 3.14 23.19 -12.57
CA VAL A 294 4.17 23.66 -13.51
C VAL A 294 5.12 24.64 -12.82
N LYS A 295 4.58 25.62 -12.08
CA LYS A 295 5.38 26.59 -11.33
C LYS A 295 6.32 25.92 -10.32
N LYS A 296 5.81 24.99 -9.52
CA LYS A 296 6.58 24.29 -8.48
C LYS A 296 7.59 23.31 -9.07
N ALA A 297 7.23 22.62 -10.15
CA ALA A 297 8.15 21.77 -10.88
C ALA A 297 9.33 22.58 -11.45
N SER A 298 9.06 23.70 -12.15
CA SER A 298 10.09 24.60 -12.69
C SER A 298 11.02 25.11 -11.58
N PHE A 299 10.43 25.58 -10.46
CA PHE A 299 11.20 26.06 -9.33
C PHE A 299 12.15 24.99 -8.78
N LEU A 300 11.68 23.75 -8.58
CA LEU A 300 12.52 22.67 -8.08
C LEU A 300 13.66 22.33 -9.05
N LEU A 301 13.38 22.29 -10.36
CA LEU A 301 14.39 21.98 -11.37
C LEU A 301 15.46 23.06 -11.48
N GLU A 302 15.12 24.31 -11.22
CA GLU A 302 16.04 25.45 -11.22
C GLU A 302 16.81 25.59 -9.90
N ASN A 303 16.38 24.92 -8.81
CA ASN A 303 16.92 25.06 -7.47
C ASN A 303 17.41 23.74 -6.85
N PRO A 304 18.50 23.13 -7.34
CA PRO A 304 18.99 21.84 -6.83
C PRO A 304 19.36 21.84 -5.34
N ALA A 305 19.70 22.99 -4.77
CA ALA A 305 19.99 23.12 -3.33
C ALA A 305 18.72 22.88 -2.50
N GLU A 306 17.59 23.41 -2.97
CA GLU A 306 16.29 23.23 -2.32
C GLU A 306 15.80 21.79 -2.45
N VAL A 307 15.97 21.17 -3.61
CA VAL A 307 15.70 19.73 -3.80
C VAL A 307 16.45 18.89 -2.78
N ARG A 308 17.76 19.14 -2.59
CA ARG A 308 18.56 18.41 -1.60
C ARG A 308 18.07 18.64 -0.17
N ARG A 309 17.71 19.89 0.18
CA ARG A 309 17.21 20.25 1.52
C ARG A 309 15.92 19.51 1.85
N ILE A 310 14.94 19.58 0.96
CA ILE A 310 13.61 18.93 1.14
C ILE A 310 13.78 17.40 1.20
N ALA A 311 14.60 16.82 0.31
CA ALA A 311 14.85 15.38 0.28
C ALA A 311 15.48 14.88 1.59
N GLU A 312 16.46 15.61 2.15
CA GLU A 312 17.09 15.25 3.42
C GLU A 312 16.12 15.37 4.60
N ASN A 313 15.33 16.42 4.64
CA ASN A 313 14.30 16.61 5.65
C ASN A 313 13.26 15.48 5.60
N ALA A 314 12.77 15.10 4.40
CA ALA A 314 11.84 14.00 4.22
C ALA A 314 12.44 12.66 4.69
N PHE A 315 13.69 12.39 4.36
CA PHE A 315 14.40 11.20 4.83
C PHE A 315 14.51 11.13 6.37
N ASN A 316 14.86 12.24 7.01
CA ASN A 316 14.96 12.32 8.47
C ASN A 316 13.58 12.18 9.13
N ARG A 317 12.56 12.82 8.54
CA ARG A 317 11.17 12.71 8.98
C ARG A 317 10.66 11.28 8.87
N LEU A 318 10.97 10.57 7.76
CA LEU A 318 10.60 9.15 7.57
C LEU A 318 11.13 8.27 8.71
N LYS A 319 12.42 8.47 9.10
CA LYS A 319 13.02 7.74 10.21
C LYS A 319 12.30 8.02 11.54
N ALA A 320 11.97 9.28 11.79
CA ALA A 320 11.25 9.69 13.01
C ALA A 320 9.82 9.12 13.07
N LEU A 321 9.16 8.96 11.91
CA LEU A 321 7.81 8.38 11.81
C LEU A 321 7.82 6.84 11.92
N GLY A 322 8.98 6.19 11.83
CA GLY A 322 9.06 4.73 11.78
C GLY A 322 8.34 4.21 10.53
N GLY A 323 8.87 4.49 9.34
CA GLY A 323 8.17 4.28 8.05
C GLY A 323 8.42 2.94 7.38
N SER A 324 9.14 1.99 7.99
CA SER A 324 9.47 0.69 7.38
C SER A 324 8.42 -0.40 7.63
N ASP A 325 8.49 -1.48 6.86
CA ASP A 325 7.71 -2.71 7.11
C ASP A 325 8.03 -3.31 8.49
N SER A 326 9.28 -3.22 8.95
CA SER A 326 9.66 -3.63 10.30
C SER A 326 9.02 -2.75 11.37
N ASP A 327 8.89 -1.44 11.16
CA ASP A 327 8.22 -0.54 12.10
C ASP A 327 6.72 -0.86 12.20
N ARG A 328 6.05 -1.13 11.06
CA ARG A 328 4.64 -1.56 11.08
C ARG A 328 4.46 -2.91 11.77
N ALA A 329 5.38 -3.85 11.55
CA ALA A 329 5.33 -5.12 12.26
C ALA A 329 5.52 -4.95 13.77
N ARG A 330 6.43 -4.05 14.23
CA ARG A 330 6.56 -3.69 15.66
C ARG A 330 5.28 -3.07 16.21
N GLU A 331 4.62 -2.19 15.45
CA GLU A 331 3.35 -1.59 15.83
C GLU A 331 2.26 -2.67 16.05
N VAL A 332 2.17 -3.66 15.14
CA VAL A 332 1.25 -4.79 15.27
C VAL A 332 1.55 -5.61 16.51
N LEU A 333 2.82 -5.88 16.82
CA LEU A 333 3.22 -6.63 18.03
C LEU A 333 2.96 -5.84 19.31
N ALA A 334 3.20 -4.54 19.31
CA ALA A 334 2.88 -3.67 20.44
C ALA A 334 1.37 -3.62 20.73
N ASP A 335 0.55 -3.54 19.69
CA ASP A 335 -0.91 -3.62 19.83
C ASP A 335 -1.35 -4.99 20.34
N TYR A 336 -0.71 -6.08 19.89
CA TYR A 336 -0.96 -7.42 20.41
C TYR A 336 -0.67 -7.50 21.92
N ASP A 337 0.50 -7.04 22.35
CA ASP A 337 0.88 -7.06 23.77
C ASP A 337 -0.08 -6.23 24.62
N ARG A 338 -0.47 -5.05 24.16
CA ARG A 338 -1.43 -4.18 24.84
C ARG A 338 -2.81 -4.83 24.97
N ILE A 339 -3.32 -5.45 23.90
CA ILE A 339 -4.69 -6.01 23.86
C ILE A 339 -4.76 -7.34 24.63
N VAL A 340 -3.74 -8.20 24.49
CA VAL A 340 -3.77 -9.57 25.04
C VAL A 340 -3.18 -9.65 26.43
N ARG A 341 -2.10 -8.90 26.72
CA ARG A 341 -1.38 -8.96 27.99
C ARG A 341 -1.77 -7.84 28.96
N GLY A 342 -2.56 -6.86 28.53
CA GLY A 342 -2.93 -5.72 29.36
C GLY A 342 -1.74 -4.83 29.77
N SER A 343 -0.64 -4.90 29.02
CA SER A 343 0.57 -4.13 29.29
C SER A 343 0.40 -2.70 28.83
N ASN A 344 0.55 -1.73 29.74
CA ASN A 344 0.70 -0.32 29.33
C ASN A 344 1.96 -0.20 28.47
N PRO A 345 1.93 0.62 27.40
CA PRO A 345 3.16 0.91 26.65
C PRO A 345 4.18 1.59 27.59
N LEU A 346 5.40 1.07 27.59
CA LEU A 346 6.57 1.71 28.23
C LEU A 346 6.90 3.04 27.56
#